data_5fae56e4312edbc33c4fcec8cda6a746
#
_entry.id   5fae56e4312edbc33c4fcec8cda6a746
#
_cell.length_a   1.000
_cell.length_b   1.000
_cell.length_c   1.000
_cell.angle_alpha   90.00
_cell.angle_beta   90.00
_cell.angle_gamma   90.00
#
_symmetry.space_group_name_H-M   'P 1'
#
loop_
_entity.id
_entity.type
_entity.pdbx_description
1 polymer ?
#
loop_
_entity_poly.entity_id
_entity_poly.type
_entity_poly.pdbx_seq_one_letter_code
_entity_poly.pdbx_strand_id
1 'polypeptide(L)'
;AQALRFAKRKRIHTGIGTSDAHIRYKFNSSREEIIERAVSAVRYARRFTDDVEFYAEDAGRTDNEYLARVVEAVIYAGATVVNIPDTTGYCLPTEYGEKIKYLMEHVDNIDRAIISTHCHNDLGLATANTIAGVLNGARQVEVTMNGIGERAGNTSLEEVAMIIKCHNTIDIETNINTNKIYPASRMVSSLMNMP
;
A
#
# COMPACT_ATOMS: atom_id res chain seq x y z
N ALA A 1 16.34 -5.30 -10.27
CA ALA A 1 16.32 -6.02 -11.55
C ALA A 1 17.24 -7.27 -11.51
N GLN A 2 18.53 -7.14 -11.14
CA GLN A 2 19.45 -8.28 -11.14
C GLN A 2 19.01 -9.43 -10.20
N ALA A 3 18.53 -9.12 -9.00
CA ALA A 3 18.03 -10.11 -8.04
C ALA A 3 16.81 -10.88 -8.57
N LEU A 4 15.99 -10.23 -9.39
CA LEU A 4 14.77 -10.79 -9.97
C LEU A 4 14.98 -11.49 -11.32
N ARG A 5 16.19 -11.60 -11.81
CA ARG A 5 16.46 -12.08 -13.19
C ARG A 5 15.88 -13.47 -13.50
N PHE A 6 15.77 -14.34 -12.50
CA PHE A 6 15.24 -15.71 -12.65
C PHE A 6 13.75 -15.85 -12.27
N ALA A 7 13.12 -14.79 -11.76
CA ALA A 7 11.70 -14.83 -11.43
C ALA A 7 10.84 -14.85 -12.71
N LYS A 8 9.83 -15.72 -12.74
CA LYS A 8 8.88 -15.79 -13.86
C LYS A 8 7.97 -14.55 -13.91
N ARG A 9 7.55 -14.08 -12.75
CA ARG A 9 6.78 -12.84 -12.58
C ARG A 9 7.62 -11.91 -11.71
N LYS A 10 7.83 -10.70 -12.20
CA LYS A 10 8.74 -9.74 -11.56
C LYS A 10 7.95 -8.48 -11.27
N ARG A 11 7.98 -8.03 -10.03
CA ARG A 11 7.52 -6.70 -9.68
C ARG A 11 8.69 -5.92 -9.12
N ILE A 12 8.84 -4.67 -9.53
CA ILE A 12 9.77 -3.72 -8.91
C ILE A 12 8.94 -2.74 -8.10
N HIS A 13 9.27 -2.64 -6.82
CA HIS A 13 8.67 -1.72 -5.87
C HIS A 13 9.59 -0.52 -5.70
N THR A 14 9.08 0.69 -5.91
CA THR A 14 9.80 1.97 -5.76
C THR A 14 8.87 3.02 -5.20
N GLY A 15 9.40 4.04 -4.57
CA GLY A 15 8.56 5.10 -4.02
C GLY A 15 9.37 6.27 -3.46
N ILE A 16 8.64 7.27 -2.97
CA ILE A 16 9.19 8.45 -2.34
C ILE A 16 8.18 9.02 -1.35
N GLY A 17 8.65 9.71 -0.31
CA GLY A 17 7.81 10.40 0.65
C GLY A 17 7.06 11.58 0.04
N THR A 18 5.75 11.64 0.25
CA THR A 18 4.85 12.62 -0.37
C THR A 18 4.31 13.66 0.61
N SER A 19 4.39 13.44 1.92
CA SER A 19 3.94 14.42 2.91
C SER A 19 4.80 15.68 2.92
N ASP A 20 4.21 16.81 3.27
CA ASP A 20 4.95 18.08 3.41
C ASP A 20 6.08 17.98 4.43
N ALA A 21 5.91 17.12 5.46
CA ALA A 21 6.97 16.84 6.42
C ALA A 21 8.17 16.16 5.74
N HIS A 22 7.94 15.15 4.89
CA HIS A 22 9.01 14.51 4.15
C HIS A 22 9.62 15.42 3.10
N ILE A 23 8.80 16.16 2.35
CA ILE A 23 9.26 17.10 1.34
C ILE A 23 10.21 18.13 1.95
N ARG A 24 9.79 18.74 3.06
CA ARG A 24 10.55 19.81 3.71
C ARG A 24 11.77 19.28 4.47
N TYR A 25 11.61 18.28 5.32
CA TYR A 25 12.65 17.91 6.30
C TYR A 25 13.49 16.70 5.90
N LYS A 26 12.97 15.79 5.06
CA LYS A 26 13.71 14.61 4.57
C LYS A 26 14.44 14.92 3.26
N PHE A 27 13.78 15.64 2.34
CA PHE A 27 14.30 15.87 0.99
C PHE A 27 14.80 17.29 0.74
N ASN A 28 14.39 18.26 1.55
CA ASN A 28 14.65 19.69 1.32
C ASN A 28 14.32 20.08 -0.14
N SER A 29 13.09 19.81 -0.57
CA SER A 29 12.65 19.83 -1.96
C SER A 29 11.28 20.51 -2.10
N SER A 30 10.74 20.56 -3.30
CA SER A 30 9.39 21.03 -3.59
C SER A 30 8.44 19.86 -3.96
N ARG A 31 7.13 20.10 -3.92
CA ARG A 31 6.12 19.15 -4.35
C ARG A 31 6.32 18.73 -5.81
N GLU A 32 6.68 19.68 -6.68
CA GLU A 32 6.93 19.46 -8.09
C GLU A 32 8.16 18.57 -8.32
N GLU A 33 9.27 18.85 -7.65
CA GLU A 33 10.47 18.01 -7.74
C GLU A 33 10.22 16.57 -7.25
N ILE A 34 9.37 16.37 -6.23
CA ILE A 34 9.01 15.05 -5.74
C ILE A 34 8.23 14.28 -6.82
N ILE A 35 7.30 14.93 -7.53
CA ILE A 35 6.59 14.31 -8.67
C ILE A 35 7.59 13.92 -9.76
N GLU A 36 8.53 14.80 -10.12
CA GLU A 36 9.54 14.50 -11.15
C GLU A 36 10.42 13.30 -10.76
N ARG A 37 10.86 13.23 -9.51
CA ARG A 37 11.63 12.09 -8.98
C ARG A 37 10.83 10.80 -9.00
N ALA A 38 9.54 10.83 -8.60
CA ALA A 38 8.64 9.70 -8.63
C ALA A 38 8.47 9.17 -10.06
N VAL A 39 8.14 10.05 -11.01
CA VAL A 39 8.00 9.72 -12.43
C VAL A 39 9.29 9.13 -13.00
N SER A 40 10.45 9.73 -12.70
CA SER A 40 11.74 9.24 -13.14
C SER A 40 12.04 7.83 -12.62
N ALA A 41 11.76 7.57 -11.33
CA ALA A 41 11.96 6.26 -10.72
C ALA A 41 11.06 5.18 -11.36
N VAL A 42 9.78 5.47 -11.58
CA VAL A 42 8.85 4.55 -12.24
C VAL A 42 9.29 4.27 -13.68
N ARG A 43 9.61 5.29 -14.46
CA ARG A 43 10.13 5.12 -15.84
C ARG A 43 11.41 4.31 -15.88
N TYR A 44 12.29 4.48 -14.91
CA TYR A 44 13.51 3.69 -14.82
C TYR A 44 13.20 2.21 -14.48
N ALA A 45 12.30 1.95 -13.53
CA ALA A 45 11.87 0.61 -13.16
C ALA A 45 11.20 -0.12 -14.35
N ARG A 46 10.38 0.58 -15.13
CA ARG A 46 9.72 0.07 -16.35
C ARG A 46 10.68 -0.48 -17.41
N ARG A 47 11.94 -0.11 -17.39
CA ARG A 47 12.97 -0.67 -18.30
C ARG A 47 13.28 -2.15 -18.01
N PHE A 48 12.87 -2.68 -16.85
CA PHE A 48 13.24 -4.02 -16.38
C PHE A 48 12.05 -4.95 -16.19
N THR A 49 10.84 -4.41 -16.06
CA THR A 49 9.60 -5.17 -15.88
C THR A 49 8.39 -4.34 -16.27
N ASP A 50 7.32 -5.02 -16.68
CA ASP A 50 6.03 -4.39 -16.93
C ASP A 50 5.17 -4.24 -15.67
N ASP A 51 5.54 -4.87 -14.58
CA ASP A 51 4.86 -4.76 -13.28
C ASP A 51 5.71 -3.90 -12.33
N VAL A 52 5.29 -2.64 -12.19
CA VAL A 52 5.94 -1.66 -11.30
C VAL A 52 4.94 -1.18 -10.27
N GLU A 53 5.26 -1.36 -9.01
CA GLU A 53 4.52 -0.81 -7.89
C GLU A 53 5.21 0.44 -7.36
N PHE A 54 4.43 1.52 -7.25
CA PHE A 54 4.88 2.77 -6.62
C PHE A 54 4.21 2.96 -5.28
N TYR A 55 4.95 3.29 -4.23
CA TYR A 55 4.39 3.68 -2.95
C TYR A 55 4.62 5.17 -2.66
N ALA A 56 3.54 5.85 -2.27
CA ALA A 56 3.57 7.23 -1.81
C ALA A 56 3.83 7.26 -0.30
N GLU A 57 5.11 7.12 0.14
CA GLU A 57 5.45 7.06 1.57
C GLU A 57 4.83 8.24 2.32
N ASP A 58 4.23 7.94 3.47
CA ASP A 58 3.53 8.91 4.32
C ASP A 58 2.27 9.52 3.68
N ALA A 59 1.60 8.74 2.80
CA ALA A 59 0.37 9.15 2.15
C ALA A 59 -0.76 9.48 3.15
N GLY A 60 -0.79 8.79 4.30
CA GLY A 60 -1.77 9.08 5.36
C GLY A 60 -1.79 10.56 5.75
N ARG A 61 -0.64 11.21 5.79
CA ARG A 61 -0.48 12.64 6.13
C ARG A 61 -0.34 13.57 4.92
N THR A 62 -0.43 13.03 3.71
CA THR A 62 -0.33 13.81 2.48
C THR A 62 -1.67 14.45 2.14
N ASP A 63 -1.64 15.70 1.70
CA ASP A 63 -2.81 16.40 1.16
C ASP A 63 -3.43 15.63 -0.01
N ASN A 64 -4.76 15.51 -0.05
CA ASN A 64 -5.44 14.65 -1.02
C ASN A 64 -5.29 15.12 -2.46
N GLU A 65 -5.37 16.44 -2.71
CA GLU A 65 -5.23 17.00 -4.06
C GLU A 65 -3.81 16.76 -4.60
N TYR A 66 -2.82 17.02 -3.76
CA TYR A 66 -1.43 16.77 -4.13
C TYR A 66 -1.15 15.28 -4.32
N LEU A 67 -1.69 14.41 -3.45
CA LEU A 67 -1.55 12.97 -3.59
C LEU A 67 -2.16 12.46 -4.90
N ALA A 68 -3.34 12.97 -5.29
CA ALA A 68 -3.96 12.63 -6.57
C ALA A 68 -3.07 13.00 -7.77
N ARG A 69 -2.44 14.17 -7.75
CA ARG A 69 -1.45 14.58 -8.78
C ARG A 69 -0.25 13.63 -8.85
N VAL A 70 0.27 13.19 -7.70
CA VAL A 70 1.37 12.21 -7.65
C VAL A 70 0.94 10.89 -8.25
N VAL A 71 -0.23 10.36 -7.82
CA VAL A 71 -0.80 9.09 -8.28
C VAL A 71 -1.02 9.10 -9.79
N GLU A 72 -1.66 10.14 -10.33
CA GLU A 72 -1.89 10.31 -11.76
C GLU A 72 -0.58 10.31 -12.55
N ALA A 73 0.42 11.07 -12.08
CA ALA A 73 1.72 11.20 -12.74
C ALA A 73 2.48 9.85 -12.78
N VAL A 74 2.47 9.08 -11.70
CA VAL A 74 3.18 7.78 -11.65
C VAL A 74 2.45 6.71 -12.45
N ILE A 75 1.11 6.72 -12.51
CA ILE A 75 0.33 5.84 -13.40
C ILE A 75 0.64 6.19 -14.86
N TYR A 76 0.67 7.47 -15.22
CA TYR A 76 1.06 7.91 -16.55
C TYR A 76 2.50 7.49 -16.90
N ALA A 77 3.41 7.46 -15.93
CA ALA A 77 4.78 6.98 -16.09
C ALA A 77 4.88 5.45 -16.24
N GLY A 78 3.82 4.70 -15.92
CA GLY A 78 3.70 3.26 -16.11
C GLY A 78 3.66 2.43 -14.83
N ALA A 79 3.35 3.01 -13.67
CA ALA A 79 3.02 2.23 -12.49
C ALA A 79 1.73 1.43 -12.72
N THR A 80 1.76 0.14 -12.38
CA THR A 80 0.61 -0.78 -12.51
C THR A 80 -0.10 -1.00 -11.18
N VAL A 81 0.59 -0.69 -10.09
CA VAL A 81 0.04 -0.66 -8.73
C VAL A 81 0.53 0.62 -8.04
N VAL A 82 -0.37 1.27 -7.32
CA VAL A 82 -0.02 2.42 -6.48
C VAL A 82 -0.44 2.14 -5.04
N ASN A 83 0.55 2.07 -4.18
CA ASN A 83 0.36 1.82 -2.75
C ASN A 83 0.23 3.14 -1.99
N ILE A 84 -0.78 3.21 -1.14
CA ILE A 84 -1.15 4.37 -0.32
C ILE A 84 -0.94 4.02 1.16
N PRO A 85 0.28 4.22 1.72
CA PRO A 85 0.55 3.79 3.09
C PRO A 85 0.07 4.79 4.15
N ASP A 86 -0.56 4.26 5.20
CA ASP A 86 -0.63 4.91 6.50
C ASP A 86 0.67 4.60 7.26
N THR A 87 1.73 5.31 6.90
CA THR A 87 3.10 5.03 7.35
C THR A 87 3.29 5.25 8.85
N THR A 88 2.57 6.20 9.42
CA THR A 88 2.62 6.51 10.85
C THR A 88 1.64 5.68 11.68
N GLY A 89 0.68 5.01 11.04
CA GLY A 89 -0.36 4.24 11.70
C GLY A 89 -1.35 5.10 12.50
N TYR A 90 -1.57 6.36 12.08
CA TYR A 90 -2.37 7.35 12.82
C TYR A 90 -3.71 7.69 12.17
N CYS A 91 -3.97 7.22 10.95
CA CYS A 91 -5.25 7.48 10.30
C CYS A 91 -6.39 6.79 11.05
N LEU A 92 -7.54 7.46 11.13
CA LEU A 92 -8.80 6.81 11.48
C LEU A 92 -9.36 6.08 10.25
N PRO A 93 -10.17 5.01 10.44
CA PRO A 93 -10.71 4.25 9.31
C PRO A 93 -11.53 5.09 8.33
N THR A 94 -12.31 6.06 8.81
CA THR A 94 -13.05 6.99 7.96
C THR A 94 -12.13 7.88 7.15
N GLU A 95 -11.11 8.47 7.77
CA GLU A 95 -10.13 9.33 7.10
C GLU A 95 -9.37 8.58 6.01
N TYR A 96 -8.92 7.36 6.33
CA TYR A 96 -8.19 6.53 5.37
C TYR A 96 -9.08 6.06 4.23
N GLY A 97 -10.31 5.61 4.54
CA GLY A 97 -11.29 5.23 3.53
C GLY A 97 -11.65 6.38 2.58
N GLU A 98 -11.92 7.57 3.14
CA GLU A 98 -12.19 8.78 2.36
C GLU A 98 -11.02 9.20 1.47
N LYS A 99 -9.78 9.03 1.94
CA LYS A 99 -8.58 9.26 1.12
C LYS A 99 -8.53 8.34 -0.10
N ILE A 100 -8.77 7.04 0.07
CA ILE A 100 -8.82 6.09 -1.05
C ILE A 100 -9.97 6.46 -2.00
N LYS A 101 -11.16 6.74 -1.45
CA LYS A 101 -12.31 7.19 -2.25
C LYS A 101 -11.98 8.44 -3.07
N TYR A 102 -11.35 9.43 -2.45
CA TYR A 102 -10.93 10.65 -3.13
C TYR A 102 -10.04 10.35 -4.34
N LEU A 103 -9.05 9.47 -4.19
CA LEU A 103 -8.19 9.08 -5.30
C LEU A 103 -8.96 8.39 -6.42
N MET A 104 -9.89 7.49 -6.07
CA MET A 104 -10.73 6.80 -7.05
C MET A 104 -11.63 7.75 -7.85
N GLU A 105 -12.02 8.88 -7.27
CA GLU A 105 -12.92 9.86 -7.88
C GLU A 105 -12.20 10.99 -8.63
N HIS A 106 -10.92 11.28 -8.29
CA HIS A 106 -10.22 12.48 -8.78
C HIS A 106 -8.94 12.20 -9.58
N VAL A 107 -8.56 10.95 -9.77
CA VAL A 107 -7.42 10.57 -10.59
C VAL A 107 -7.93 10.06 -11.93
N ASP A 108 -7.74 10.84 -13.00
CA ASP A 108 -8.34 10.57 -14.31
C ASP A 108 -7.97 9.22 -14.93
N ASN A 109 -6.77 8.72 -14.64
CA ASN A 109 -6.25 7.46 -15.19
C ASN A 109 -6.23 6.32 -14.17
N ILE A 110 -7.05 6.39 -13.12
CA ILE A 110 -7.04 5.44 -11.99
C ILE A 110 -7.35 4.00 -12.41
N ASP A 111 -8.14 3.83 -13.46
CA ASP A 111 -8.53 2.55 -14.05
C ASP A 111 -7.34 1.76 -14.65
N ARG A 112 -6.20 2.43 -14.87
CA ARG A 112 -4.98 1.84 -15.43
C ARG A 112 -4.05 1.23 -14.38
N ALA A 113 -4.37 1.37 -13.09
CA ALA A 113 -3.57 0.82 -12.01
C ALA A 113 -4.46 0.26 -10.89
N ILE A 114 -3.88 -0.61 -10.08
CA ILE A 114 -4.51 -1.13 -8.86
C ILE A 114 -4.09 -0.24 -7.69
N ILE A 115 -5.07 0.24 -6.91
CA ILE A 115 -4.77 0.90 -5.64
C ILE A 115 -4.55 -0.16 -4.56
N SER A 116 -3.44 -0.02 -3.85
CA SER A 116 -2.99 -0.88 -2.75
C SER A 116 -3.04 -0.14 -1.42
N THR A 117 -3.40 -0.84 -0.36
CA THR A 117 -3.32 -0.33 1.02
C THR A 117 -2.13 -0.93 1.76
N HIS A 118 -1.51 -0.13 2.63
CA HIS A 118 -0.47 -0.56 3.55
C HIS A 118 -0.62 0.22 4.85
N CYS A 119 -1.04 -0.42 5.94
CA CYS A 119 -1.33 0.28 7.17
C CYS A 119 -0.49 -0.25 8.32
N HIS A 120 0.13 0.67 9.08
CA HIS A 120 0.83 0.40 10.33
C HIS A 120 -0.15 0.44 11.52
N ASN A 121 0.22 -0.23 12.61
CA ASN A 121 -0.68 -0.55 13.72
C ASN A 121 -0.43 0.28 14.99
N ASP A 122 0.14 1.46 14.87
CA ASP A 122 0.57 2.27 16.01
C ASP A 122 -0.60 2.66 16.94
N LEU A 123 -1.78 2.91 16.37
CA LEU A 123 -3.01 3.13 17.15
C LEU A 123 -3.93 1.90 17.21
N GLY A 124 -3.48 0.72 16.78
CA GLY A 124 -4.30 -0.50 16.77
C GLY A 124 -5.37 -0.53 15.68
N LEU A 125 -5.23 0.28 14.63
CA LEU A 125 -6.26 0.46 13.59
C LEU A 125 -5.88 -0.08 12.21
N ALA A 126 -4.72 -0.73 12.06
CA ALA A 126 -4.20 -1.15 10.76
C ALA A 126 -5.20 -1.99 9.95
N THR A 127 -5.79 -3.01 10.55
CA THR A 127 -6.77 -3.86 9.89
C THR A 127 -8.05 -3.11 9.55
N ALA A 128 -8.54 -2.25 10.45
CA ALA A 128 -9.72 -1.43 10.21
C ALA A 128 -9.49 -0.44 9.05
N ASN A 129 -8.31 0.22 9.00
CA ASN A 129 -7.94 1.12 7.92
C ASN A 129 -7.82 0.37 6.58
N THR A 130 -7.19 -0.80 6.58
CA THR A 130 -7.08 -1.65 5.38
C THR A 130 -8.45 -2.01 4.83
N ILE A 131 -9.38 -2.46 5.68
CA ILE A 131 -10.74 -2.80 5.25
C ILE A 131 -11.49 -1.54 4.77
N ALA A 132 -11.33 -0.40 5.45
CA ALA A 132 -11.91 0.86 4.98
C ALA A 132 -11.39 1.23 3.57
N GLY A 133 -10.10 1.05 3.30
CA GLY A 133 -9.53 1.25 1.96
C GLY A 133 -10.10 0.29 0.91
N VAL A 134 -10.26 -0.98 1.26
CA VAL A 134 -10.86 -2.00 0.38
C VAL A 134 -12.31 -1.65 0.04
N LEU A 135 -13.10 -1.23 1.02
CA LEU A 135 -14.50 -0.82 0.82
C LEU A 135 -14.63 0.45 -0.05
N ASN A 136 -13.57 1.24 -0.15
CA ASN A 136 -13.51 2.48 -0.94
C ASN A 136 -12.72 2.36 -2.25
N GLY A 137 -12.38 1.14 -2.70
CA GLY A 137 -11.87 0.92 -4.06
C GLY A 137 -10.49 0.29 -4.16
N ALA A 138 -9.74 0.13 -3.07
CA ALA A 138 -8.49 -0.63 -3.11
C ALA A 138 -8.74 -2.10 -3.46
N ARG A 139 -7.84 -2.70 -4.24
CA ARG A 139 -7.94 -4.10 -4.70
C ARG A 139 -6.66 -4.91 -4.45
N GLN A 140 -5.66 -4.29 -3.87
CA GLN A 140 -4.50 -4.94 -3.28
C GLN A 140 -4.36 -4.50 -1.82
N VAL A 141 -3.94 -5.41 -0.96
CA VAL A 141 -3.61 -5.12 0.44
C VAL A 141 -2.23 -5.68 0.77
N GLU A 142 -1.39 -4.87 1.39
CA GLU A 142 -0.11 -5.30 1.92
C GLU A 142 -0.28 -5.64 3.39
N VAL A 143 -0.05 -6.88 3.71
CA VAL A 143 -0.30 -7.46 5.02
C VAL A 143 0.84 -8.40 5.43
N THR A 144 0.93 -8.72 6.71
CA THR A 144 1.94 -9.65 7.21
C THR A 144 1.31 -10.74 8.06
N MET A 145 1.93 -11.92 8.06
CA MET A 145 1.55 -12.98 9.01
C MET A 145 1.74 -12.47 10.43
N ASN A 146 0.75 -12.70 11.30
CA ASN A 146 0.73 -12.26 12.70
C ASN A 146 0.83 -10.73 12.88
N GLY A 147 0.63 -9.95 11.83
CA GLY A 147 0.78 -8.50 11.90
C GLY A 147 2.20 -8.02 12.20
N ILE A 148 3.22 -8.84 11.97
CA ILE A 148 4.61 -8.46 12.24
C ILE A 148 5.03 -7.26 11.38
N GLY A 149 5.84 -6.37 11.95
CA GLY A 149 6.30 -5.17 11.25
C GLY A 149 7.02 -4.21 12.16
N GLU A 150 7.27 -3.03 11.64
CA GLU A 150 7.91 -1.95 12.40
C GLU A 150 7.03 -1.48 13.56
N ARG A 151 7.65 -1.10 14.65
CA ARG A 151 7.03 -0.53 15.86
C ARG A 151 5.92 -1.41 16.44
N ALA A 152 4.65 -1.09 16.20
CA ALA A 152 3.48 -1.83 16.67
C ALA A 152 2.97 -2.88 15.68
N GLY A 153 3.64 -3.03 14.54
CA GLY A 153 3.30 -3.99 13.50
C GLY A 153 2.51 -3.40 12.31
N ASN A 154 2.09 -4.28 11.45
CA ASN A 154 1.32 -4.01 10.24
C ASN A 154 -0.07 -4.65 10.34
N THR A 155 -0.87 -4.44 9.30
CA THR A 155 -2.12 -5.18 9.11
C THR A 155 -1.86 -6.69 9.11
N SER A 156 -2.64 -7.43 9.88
CA SER A 156 -2.56 -8.90 9.94
C SER A 156 -3.25 -9.54 8.73
N LEU A 157 -2.55 -10.45 8.05
CA LEU A 157 -3.11 -11.24 6.94
C LEU A 157 -4.32 -12.06 7.39
N GLU A 158 -4.22 -12.67 8.56
CA GLU A 158 -5.24 -13.53 9.14
C GLU A 158 -6.54 -12.77 9.36
N GLU A 159 -6.44 -11.56 9.91
CA GLU A 159 -7.60 -10.73 10.21
C GLU A 159 -8.31 -10.31 8.91
N VAL A 160 -7.56 -9.79 7.94
CA VAL A 160 -8.14 -9.37 6.65
C VAL A 160 -8.78 -10.53 5.92
N ALA A 161 -8.10 -11.69 5.84
CA ALA A 161 -8.61 -12.87 5.16
C ALA A 161 -9.91 -13.36 5.83
N MET A 162 -9.97 -13.37 7.16
CA MET A 162 -11.15 -13.80 7.90
C MET A 162 -12.30 -12.80 7.84
N ILE A 163 -12.01 -11.49 7.87
CA ILE A 163 -13.03 -10.46 7.69
C ILE A 163 -13.71 -10.64 6.32
N ILE A 164 -12.94 -10.73 5.24
CA ILE A 164 -13.48 -10.93 3.89
C ILE A 164 -14.31 -12.22 3.83
N LYS A 165 -13.87 -13.31 4.45
CA LYS A 165 -14.58 -14.59 4.43
C LYS A 165 -15.85 -14.61 5.27
N CYS A 166 -15.90 -13.89 6.38
CA CYS A 166 -17.00 -13.95 7.35
C CYS A 166 -18.10 -12.91 7.11
N HIS A 167 -17.83 -11.87 6.34
CA HIS A 167 -18.79 -10.79 6.10
C HIS A 167 -19.37 -10.84 4.69
N ASN A 168 -20.57 -11.41 4.56
CA ASN A 168 -21.30 -11.54 3.29
C ASN A 168 -21.72 -10.20 2.65
N THR A 169 -21.57 -9.08 3.38
CA THR A 169 -21.84 -7.73 2.88
C THR A 169 -20.65 -7.12 2.12
N ILE A 170 -19.49 -7.79 2.17
CA ILE A 170 -18.29 -7.38 1.43
C ILE A 170 -18.28 -8.20 0.14
N ASP A 171 -18.60 -7.56 -0.98
CA ASP A 171 -18.59 -8.18 -2.32
C ASP A 171 -17.16 -8.27 -2.88
N ILE A 172 -16.31 -8.98 -2.13
CA ILE A 172 -14.89 -9.18 -2.45
C ILE A 172 -14.49 -10.56 -1.96
N GLU A 173 -13.68 -11.24 -2.76
CA GLU A 173 -13.18 -12.56 -2.46
C GLU A 173 -11.65 -12.60 -2.33
N THR A 174 -11.15 -13.58 -1.60
CA THR A 174 -9.72 -13.89 -1.53
C THR A 174 -9.50 -15.39 -1.69
N ASN A 175 -8.41 -15.75 -2.36
CA ASN A 175 -7.99 -17.14 -2.54
C ASN A 175 -7.09 -17.66 -1.40
N ILE A 176 -7.01 -16.93 -0.27
CA ILE A 176 -6.25 -17.38 0.89
C ILE A 176 -6.86 -18.67 1.46
N ASN A 177 -6.03 -19.72 1.54
CA ASN A 177 -6.44 -20.96 2.16
C ASN A 177 -6.45 -20.82 3.69
N THR A 178 -7.62 -20.53 4.25
CA THR A 178 -7.79 -20.26 5.69
C THR A 178 -7.38 -21.45 6.58
N ASN A 179 -7.41 -22.68 6.08
CA ASN A 179 -6.93 -23.86 6.84
C ASN A 179 -5.41 -23.84 7.07
N LYS A 180 -4.67 -23.02 6.32
CA LYS A 180 -3.23 -22.87 6.45
C LYS A 180 -2.82 -21.69 7.35
N ILE A 181 -3.76 -20.85 7.76
CA ILE A 181 -3.47 -19.67 8.61
C ILE A 181 -2.80 -20.10 9.91
N TYR A 182 -3.45 -20.96 10.70
CA TYR A 182 -2.91 -21.37 11.99
C TYR A 182 -1.53 -22.03 11.92
N PRO A 183 -1.28 -23.07 11.08
CA PRO A 183 0.05 -23.64 10.98
C PRO A 183 1.11 -22.64 10.47
N ALA A 184 0.75 -21.74 9.55
CA ALA A 184 1.66 -20.70 9.08
C ALA A 184 2.00 -19.68 10.18
N SER A 185 0.98 -19.22 10.93
CA SER A 185 1.16 -18.32 12.09
C SER A 185 2.09 -18.93 13.14
N ARG A 186 1.86 -20.19 13.51
CA ARG A 186 2.73 -20.92 14.46
C ARG A 186 4.16 -21.05 13.96
N MET A 187 4.35 -21.30 12.68
CA MET A 187 5.68 -21.39 12.08
C MET A 187 6.40 -20.04 12.17
N VAL A 188 5.72 -18.94 11.79
CA VAL A 188 6.30 -17.58 11.86
C VAL A 188 6.67 -17.23 13.31
N SER A 189 5.76 -17.44 14.29
CA SER A 189 6.04 -17.22 15.71
C SER A 189 7.30 -17.97 16.17
N SER A 190 7.43 -19.24 15.77
CA SER A 190 8.58 -20.08 16.12
C SER A 190 9.88 -19.57 15.49
N LEU A 191 9.86 -19.23 14.19
CA LEU A 191 11.04 -18.76 13.47
C LEU A 191 11.51 -17.36 13.94
N MET A 192 10.57 -16.51 14.31
CA MET A 192 10.85 -15.15 14.82
C MET A 192 11.15 -15.14 16.31
N ASN A 193 10.97 -16.28 17.02
CA ASN A 193 11.03 -16.37 18.48
C ASN A 193 10.12 -15.33 19.17
N MET A 194 8.93 -15.14 18.62
CA MET A 194 7.87 -14.26 19.11
C MET A 194 6.66 -15.12 19.46
N PRO A 195 6.23 -15.15 20.75
CA PRO A 195 5.13 -15.99 21.21
C PRO A 195 3.77 -15.57 20.60
#